data_31cce5f0f8fea2749e12a22dc8307307
#
_entry.id   31cce5f0f8fea2749e12a22dc8307307
#
_cell.length_a   1.000
_cell.length_b   1.000
_cell.length_c   1.000
_cell.angle_alpha   90.00
_cell.angle_beta   90.00
_cell.angle_gamma   90.00
#
_symmetry.space_group_name_H-M   'P 1'
#
loop_
_entity.id
_entity.type
_entity.pdbx_description
1 polymer ?
#
loop_
_entity_poly.entity_id
_entity_poly.type
_entity_poly.pdbx_seq_one_letter_code
_entity_poly.pdbx_strand_id
1 'polypeptide(L)'
;MDGSASPFRAPVLALDGPDKVTGAARYTFDVILPGMLHAKVLRSPHPHARVRSIKTSRAEALPGVAAVVTGADAARLPDPYYGVAIRDQPVVAIDKVRYVGDMIAAVAASDEETAYRSLSLINVQYEKLQAVTTIDEALAEGAPLLFETPVAGEPVKLGEGLISLKEPRPNVLCEFGYTHSDADAVLAQSDHVFEDRFHFSRINHFHLEPHVNIARVTGELIELWSCNQDA
;
A
#
# COMPACT_ATOMS: atom_id res chain seq x y z
N MET A 1 -34.22 1.00 -45.13
CA MET A 1 -32.91 0.87 -44.45
C MET A 1 -32.97 1.82 -43.27
N ASP A 2 -33.27 1.27 -42.11
CA ASP A 2 -33.46 2.03 -40.88
C ASP A 2 -32.08 2.39 -40.34
N GLY A 3 -31.80 3.69 -40.38
CA GLY A 3 -30.51 4.22 -39.89
C GLY A 3 -30.46 4.25 -38.37
N SER A 4 -30.44 3.08 -37.73
CA SER A 4 -30.18 3.02 -36.30
C SER A 4 -28.80 3.66 -36.02
N ALA A 5 -28.84 4.87 -35.47
CA ALA A 5 -27.63 5.55 -35.03
C ALA A 5 -26.89 4.63 -34.07
N SER A 6 -25.66 4.24 -34.44
CA SER A 6 -24.79 3.46 -33.56
C SER A 6 -24.72 4.16 -32.20
N PRO A 7 -24.94 3.47 -31.09
CA PRO A 7 -24.85 4.08 -29.75
C PRO A 7 -23.46 4.67 -29.45
N PHE A 8 -22.46 4.34 -30.26
CA PHE A 8 -21.11 4.89 -30.15
C PHE A 8 -20.88 6.18 -30.96
N ARG A 9 -21.90 6.74 -31.63
CA ARG A 9 -21.80 7.98 -32.45
C ARG A 9 -22.21 9.25 -31.71
N ALA A 10 -22.96 9.17 -30.63
CA ALA A 10 -23.30 10.34 -29.83
C ALA A 10 -22.22 10.57 -28.78
N PRO A 11 -21.65 11.79 -28.63
CA PRO A 11 -20.77 12.10 -27.55
C PRO A 11 -21.53 11.95 -26.23
N VAL A 12 -21.11 10.98 -25.41
CA VAL A 12 -21.61 10.83 -24.03
C VAL A 12 -20.87 11.85 -23.19
N LEU A 13 -21.57 12.85 -22.69
CA LEU A 13 -20.99 13.80 -21.75
C LEU A 13 -20.72 13.10 -20.42
N ALA A 14 -19.55 13.40 -19.83
CA ALA A 14 -19.24 12.93 -18.48
C ALA A 14 -20.27 13.50 -17.51
N LEU A 15 -20.89 12.63 -16.70
CA LEU A 15 -21.95 13.02 -15.75
C LEU A 15 -21.44 14.04 -14.72
N ASP A 16 -20.17 13.93 -14.33
CA ASP A 16 -19.47 14.78 -13.37
C ASP A 16 -18.74 15.97 -14.03
N GLY A 17 -18.82 16.08 -15.34
CA GLY A 17 -18.15 17.12 -16.13
C GLY A 17 -18.52 18.54 -15.70
N PRO A 18 -19.82 18.90 -15.58
CA PRO A 18 -20.24 20.22 -15.15
C PRO A 18 -19.68 20.60 -13.76
N ASP A 19 -19.72 19.69 -12.80
CA ASP A 19 -19.24 19.96 -11.45
C ASP A 19 -17.72 20.18 -11.43
N LYS A 20 -16.98 19.42 -12.23
CA LYS A 20 -15.52 19.58 -12.34
C LYS A 20 -15.12 20.93 -12.95
N VAL A 21 -15.76 21.35 -14.03
CA VAL A 21 -15.41 22.60 -14.72
C VAL A 21 -15.88 23.86 -13.99
N THR A 22 -16.89 23.73 -13.12
CA THR A 22 -17.41 24.85 -12.30
C THR A 22 -16.76 24.91 -10.91
N GLY A 23 -15.98 23.89 -10.52
CA GLY A 23 -15.42 23.78 -9.18
C GLY A 23 -16.43 23.32 -8.12
N ALA A 24 -17.59 22.80 -8.51
CA ALA A 24 -18.61 22.29 -7.61
C ALA A 24 -18.33 20.83 -7.18
N ALA A 25 -17.46 20.11 -7.91
CA ALA A 25 -17.07 18.75 -7.57
C ALA A 25 -16.43 18.71 -6.17
N ARG A 26 -16.88 17.74 -5.38
CA ARG A 26 -16.35 17.51 -4.02
C ARG A 26 -15.54 16.22 -4.00
N TYR A 27 -14.34 16.33 -3.47
CA TYR A 27 -13.40 15.24 -3.26
C TYR A 27 -13.28 14.91 -1.78
N THR A 28 -12.69 13.78 -1.44
CA THR A 28 -12.50 13.37 -0.04
C THR A 28 -11.74 14.45 0.75
N PHE A 29 -10.78 15.12 0.12
CA PHE A 29 -10.01 16.20 0.75
C PHE A 29 -10.87 17.42 1.14
N ASP A 30 -12.00 17.65 0.48
CA ASP A 30 -12.91 18.78 0.72
C ASP A 30 -13.91 18.50 1.86
N VAL A 31 -13.94 17.28 2.38
CA VAL A 31 -14.86 16.90 3.46
C VAL A 31 -14.32 17.35 4.79
N ILE A 32 -15.08 18.21 5.48
CA ILE A 32 -14.76 18.69 6.82
C ILE A 32 -15.89 18.32 7.77
N LEU A 33 -15.57 17.55 8.79
CA LEU A 33 -16.52 17.15 9.83
C LEU A 33 -16.27 17.94 11.12
N PRO A 34 -17.33 18.33 11.86
CA PRO A 34 -17.17 19.00 13.16
C PRO A 34 -16.34 18.15 14.13
N GLY A 35 -15.30 18.75 14.72
CA GLY A 35 -14.42 18.06 15.67
C GLY A 35 -13.46 17.05 15.04
N MET A 36 -13.29 17.06 13.72
CA MET A 36 -12.35 16.18 13.01
C MET A 36 -10.92 16.42 13.50
N LEU A 37 -10.19 15.33 13.69
CA LEU A 37 -8.75 15.34 13.93
C LEU A 37 -7.99 15.21 12.62
N HIS A 38 -6.81 15.79 12.58
CA HIS A 38 -5.89 15.68 11.46
C HIS A 38 -4.80 14.66 11.79
N ALA A 39 -4.63 13.65 10.93
CA ALA A 39 -3.65 12.61 11.13
C ALA A 39 -2.45 12.78 10.20
N LYS A 40 -1.25 12.56 10.72
CA LYS A 40 0.01 12.50 9.96
C LYS A 40 0.80 11.27 10.37
N VAL A 41 1.57 10.74 9.43
CA VAL A 41 2.30 9.48 9.59
C VAL A 41 3.81 9.75 9.59
N LEU A 42 4.49 9.19 10.58
CA LEU A 42 5.95 9.12 10.61
C LEU A 42 6.42 7.93 9.77
N ARG A 43 7.31 8.18 8.83
CA ARG A 43 7.79 7.18 7.89
C ARG A 43 9.26 6.85 8.11
N SER A 44 9.64 5.60 7.81
CA SER A 44 11.03 5.12 7.90
C SER A 44 11.93 5.81 6.88
N PRO A 45 13.11 6.32 7.30
CA PRO A 45 14.16 6.72 6.39
C PRO A 45 15.04 5.53 5.93
N HIS A 46 14.83 4.33 6.48
CA HIS A 46 15.66 3.16 6.23
C HIS A 46 14.92 2.14 5.36
N PRO A 47 15.62 1.51 4.41
CA PRO A 47 15.04 0.48 3.55
C PRO A 47 14.81 -0.86 4.28
N HIS A 48 15.60 -1.15 5.33
CA HIS A 48 15.46 -2.34 6.15
C HIS A 48 16.11 -2.10 7.52
N ALA A 49 15.32 -2.15 8.58
CA ALA A 49 15.80 -1.95 9.93
C ALA A 49 14.82 -2.54 10.96
N ARG A 50 15.36 -3.04 12.08
CA ARG A 50 14.54 -3.32 13.26
C ARG A 50 14.24 -2.02 14.01
N VAL A 51 13.02 -1.88 14.46
CA VAL A 51 12.61 -0.80 15.35
C VAL A 51 12.86 -1.23 16.78
N ARG A 52 13.94 -0.70 17.38
CA ARG A 52 14.36 -1.07 18.74
C ARG A 52 13.56 -0.35 19.82
N SER A 53 13.24 0.91 19.59
CA SER A 53 12.36 1.68 20.48
C SER A 53 11.74 2.86 19.76
N ILE A 54 10.56 3.24 20.20
CA ILE A 54 9.86 4.46 19.79
C ILE A 54 9.49 5.22 21.07
N LYS A 55 9.95 6.48 21.19
CA LYS A 55 9.63 7.36 22.31
C LYS A 55 8.70 8.46 21.83
N THR A 56 7.45 8.43 22.31
CA THR A 56 6.33 9.30 21.87
C THR A 56 5.98 10.39 22.87
N SER A 57 6.45 10.31 24.12
CA SER A 57 6.03 11.18 25.23
C SER A 57 6.15 12.68 24.96
N ARG A 58 7.15 13.11 24.17
CA ARG A 58 7.28 14.52 23.78
C ARG A 58 6.22 14.95 22.76
N ALA A 59 5.86 14.04 21.84
CA ALA A 59 4.80 14.28 20.87
C ALA A 59 3.43 14.29 21.54
N GLU A 60 3.18 13.36 22.45
CA GLU A 60 1.93 13.27 23.23
C GLU A 60 1.71 14.48 24.13
N ALA A 61 2.80 15.06 24.65
CA ALA A 61 2.74 16.26 25.52
C ALA A 61 2.53 17.57 24.73
N LEU A 62 2.59 17.54 23.39
CA LEU A 62 2.36 18.76 22.60
C LEU A 62 0.87 19.14 22.65
N PRO A 63 0.54 20.38 23.07
CA PRO A 63 -0.85 20.83 23.07
C PRO A 63 -1.51 20.68 21.70
N GLY A 64 -2.72 20.13 21.69
CA GLY A 64 -3.47 19.84 20.48
C GLY A 64 -3.28 18.42 19.93
N VAL A 65 -2.31 17.65 20.39
CA VAL A 65 -2.19 16.22 20.07
C VAL A 65 -3.21 15.43 20.87
N ALA A 66 -4.03 14.67 20.16
CA ALA A 66 -5.08 13.83 20.74
C ALA A 66 -4.62 12.38 20.96
N ALA A 67 -3.83 11.85 20.04
CA ALA A 67 -3.32 10.48 20.11
C ALA A 67 -2.04 10.29 19.30
N VAL A 68 -1.22 9.34 19.74
CA VAL A 68 -0.08 8.80 18.98
C VAL A 68 -0.23 7.28 18.94
N VAL A 69 -0.20 6.71 17.75
CA VAL A 69 -0.32 5.26 17.50
C VAL A 69 1.01 4.74 16.98
N THR A 70 1.45 3.62 17.52
CA THR A 70 2.72 2.97 17.18
C THR A 70 2.54 1.49 16.86
N GLY A 71 3.62 0.80 16.46
CA GLY A 71 3.60 -0.64 16.28
C GLY A 71 3.19 -1.42 17.52
N ALA A 72 3.44 -0.90 18.73
CA ALA A 72 2.98 -1.52 19.97
C ALA A 72 1.45 -1.51 20.12
N ASP A 73 0.80 -0.50 19.57
CA ASP A 73 -0.67 -0.39 19.56
C ASP A 73 -1.25 -1.28 18.47
N ALA A 74 -0.63 -1.27 17.28
CA ALA A 74 -1.00 -2.15 16.17
C ALA A 74 -0.93 -3.63 16.58
N ALA A 75 0.11 -4.04 17.29
CA ALA A 75 0.28 -5.42 17.77
C ALA A 75 -0.81 -5.92 18.74
N ARG A 76 -1.63 -5.01 19.29
CA ARG A 76 -2.78 -5.36 20.16
C ARG A 76 -4.06 -5.61 19.38
N LEU A 77 -4.09 -5.25 18.09
CA LEU A 77 -5.24 -5.55 17.25
C LEU A 77 -5.38 -7.06 17.06
N PRO A 78 -6.61 -7.58 16.98
CA PRO A 78 -6.84 -9.00 16.70
C PRO A 78 -6.20 -9.44 15.40
N ASP A 79 -6.18 -8.54 14.41
CA ASP A 79 -5.53 -8.72 13.12
C ASP A 79 -4.91 -7.39 12.67
N PRO A 80 -3.60 -7.21 12.88
CA PRO A 80 -2.89 -5.97 12.54
C PRO A 80 -2.44 -5.89 11.08
N TYR A 81 -2.71 -6.92 10.28
CA TYR A 81 -2.21 -7.01 8.92
C TYR A 81 -3.31 -6.77 7.89
N TYR A 82 -2.93 -6.15 6.78
CA TYR A 82 -3.79 -5.96 5.61
C TYR A 82 -3.06 -6.38 4.33
N GLY A 83 -3.79 -6.48 3.23
CA GLY A 83 -3.31 -6.85 1.91
C GLY A 83 -4.43 -7.48 1.09
N VAL A 84 -4.46 -7.24 -0.22
CA VAL A 84 -5.54 -7.69 -1.10
C VAL A 84 -5.45 -9.20 -1.35
N ALA A 85 -4.27 -9.69 -1.72
CA ALA A 85 -4.06 -11.12 -2.00
C ALA A 85 -3.40 -11.84 -0.81
N ILE A 86 -2.50 -11.15 -0.13
CA ILE A 86 -1.74 -11.68 1.01
C ILE A 86 -1.74 -10.60 2.08
N ARG A 87 -2.16 -10.96 3.29
CA ARG A 87 -2.22 -10.08 4.45
C ARG A 87 -0.88 -10.09 5.18
N ASP A 88 0.10 -9.41 4.64
CA ASP A 88 1.48 -9.37 5.14
C ASP A 88 1.94 -7.98 5.58
N GLN A 89 1.17 -6.94 5.27
CA GLN A 89 1.50 -5.55 5.60
C GLN A 89 0.85 -5.15 6.93
N PRO A 90 1.64 -4.85 7.97
CA PRO A 90 1.07 -4.33 9.20
C PRO A 90 0.56 -2.89 8.98
N VAL A 91 -0.53 -2.52 9.65
CA VAL A 91 -1.09 -1.14 9.57
C VAL A 91 -0.09 -0.07 10.03
N VAL A 92 0.82 -0.42 10.91
CA VAL A 92 2.02 0.33 11.32
C VAL A 92 3.11 -0.69 11.63
N ALA A 93 4.35 -0.43 11.25
CA ALA A 93 5.47 -1.34 11.48
C ALA A 93 5.58 -1.75 12.95
N ILE A 94 5.48 -3.04 13.22
CA ILE A 94 5.45 -3.59 14.58
C ILE A 94 6.87 -3.77 15.11
N ASP A 95 7.71 -4.46 14.36
CA ASP A 95 9.06 -4.87 14.79
C ASP A 95 10.15 -4.39 13.84
N LYS A 96 9.82 -4.26 12.56
CA LYS A 96 10.78 -4.08 11.49
C LYS A 96 10.16 -3.25 10.37
N VAL A 97 10.95 -2.33 9.81
CA VAL A 97 10.64 -1.61 8.58
C VAL A 97 11.28 -2.32 7.40
N ARG A 98 10.57 -2.39 6.27
CA ARG A 98 10.91 -3.21 5.11
C ARG A 98 11.18 -2.41 3.85
N TYR A 99 10.88 -1.11 3.85
CA TYR A 99 11.17 -0.18 2.76
C TYR A 99 11.28 1.26 3.26
N VAL A 100 11.91 2.13 2.47
CA VAL A 100 11.92 3.56 2.75
C VAL A 100 10.50 4.11 2.61
N GLY A 101 10.00 4.76 3.65
CA GLY A 101 8.63 5.25 3.68
C GLY A 101 7.64 4.34 4.42
N ASP A 102 8.08 3.19 4.93
CA ASP A 102 7.26 2.31 5.78
C ASP A 102 6.72 3.07 7.01
N MET A 103 5.45 2.86 7.35
CA MET A 103 4.77 3.59 8.42
C MET A 103 5.23 3.09 9.79
N ILE A 104 5.71 4.02 10.64
CA ILE A 104 6.27 3.69 11.97
C ILE A 104 5.33 4.13 13.09
N ALA A 105 4.72 5.29 12.93
CA ALA A 105 3.80 5.86 13.89
C ALA A 105 2.80 6.78 13.16
N ALA A 106 1.64 7.00 13.77
CA ALA A 106 0.69 8.00 13.33
C ALA A 106 0.35 8.93 14.49
N VAL A 107 0.15 10.22 14.20
CA VAL A 107 -0.30 11.21 15.17
C VAL A 107 -1.61 11.79 14.70
N ALA A 108 -2.58 11.93 15.61
CA ALA A 108 -3.80 12.66 15.41
C ALA A 108 -3.81 13.92 16.30
N ALA A 109 -4.10 15.08 15.71
CA ALA A 109 -4.10 16.36 16.41
C ALA A 109 -5.28 17.25 15.97
N SER A 110 -5.51 18.34 16.68
CA SER A 110 -6.59 19.30 16.43
C SER A 110 -6.49 20.01 15.09
N ASP A 111 -5.29 20.08 14.54
CA ASP A 111 -4.98 20.72 13.26
C ASP A 111 -3.79 20.03 12.58
N GLU A 112 -3.66 20.29 11.28
CA GLU A 112 -2.65 19.65 10.45
C GLU A 112 -1.22 20.07 10.82
N GLU A 113 -0.99 21.33 11.17
CA GLU A 113 0.33 21.84 11.54
C GLU A 113 0.81 21.19 12.84
N THR A 114 -0.06 21.10 13.85
CA THR A 114 0.23 20.43 15.12
C THR A 114 0.55 18.95 14.91
N ALA A 115 -0.25 18.25 14.08
CA ALA A 115 0.02 16.86 13.72
C ALA A 115 1.40 16.72 13.06
N TYR A 116 1.74 17.58 12.11
CA TYR A 116 3.02 17.53 11.41
C TYR A 116 4.20 17.83 12.33
N ARG A 117 4.11 18.87 13.16
CA ARG A 117 5.17 19.24 14.13
C ARG A 117 5.44 18.13 15.13
N SER A 118 4.40 17.43 15.58
CA SER A 118 4.53 16.35 16.56
C SER A 118 5.37 15.17 16.05
N LEU A 119 5.40 14.91 14.74
CA LEU A 119 6.23 13.85 14.16
C LEU A 119 7.71 14.05 14.46
N SER A 120 8.20 15.30 14.46
CA SER A 120 9.60 15.63 14.77
C SER A 120 9.98 15.39 16.25
N LEU A 121 8.99 15.24 17.12
CA LEU A 121 9.18 14.99 18.54
C LEU A 121 9.22 13.49 18.89
N ILE A 122 8.87 12.62 17.94
CA ILE A 122 8.97 11.17 18.07
C ILE A 122 10.41 10.75 17.83
N ASN A 123 11.01 10.07 18.81
CA ASN A 123 12.35 9.54 18.67
C ASN A 123 12.31 8.04 18.44
N VAL A 124 12.88 7.59 17.30
CA VAL A 124 12.93 6.19 16.91
C VAL A 124 14.37 5.72 16.90
N GLN A 125 14.65 4.59 17.55
CA GLN A 125 15.95 3.93 17.51
C GLN A 125 15.87 2.73 16.56
N TYR A 126 16.74 2.73 15.57
CA TYR A 126 16.83 1.69 14.57
C TYR A 126 18.11 0.86 14.70
N GLU A 127 17.99 -0.42 14.45
CA GLU A 127 19.11 -1.27 14.10
C GLU A 127 19.01 -1.55 12.60
N LYS A 128 19.94 -0.98 11.84
CA LYS A 128 19.97 -1.15 10.38
C LYS A 128 20.27 -2.61 10.03
N LEU A 129 19.50 -3.15 9.10
CA LEU A 129 19.68 -4.47 8.52
C LEU A 129 20.17 -4.33 7.08
N GLN A 130 20.75 -5.41 6.56
CA GLN A 130 21.09 -5.45 5.14
C GLN A 130 19.82 -5.32 4.31
N ALA A 131 19.81 -4.34 3.41
CA ALA A 131 18.70 -4.15 2.48
C ALA A 131 18.94 -4.96 1.20
N VAL A 132 17.82 -5.36 0.57
CA VAL A 132 17.78 -5.97 -0.76
C VAL A 132 17.07 -4.99 -1.67
N THR A 133 17.72 -4.59 -2.75
CA THR A 133 17.23 -3.52 -3.63
C THR A 133 16.92 -3.97 -5.05
N THR A 134 17.39 -5.15 -5.43
CA THR A 134 17.14 -5.76 -6.74
C THR A 134 16.52 -7.15 -6.62
N ILE A 135 15.90 -7.61 -7.69
CA ILE A 135 15.32 -8.95 -7.76
C ILE A 135 16.42 -10.00 -7.62
N ASP A 136 17.56 -9.81 -8.29
CA ASP A 136 18.67 -10.75 -8.28
C ASP A 136 19.28 -10.90 -6.87
N GLU A 137 19.41 -9.78 -6.11
CA GLU A 137 19.81 -9.80 -4.71
C GLU A 137 18.78 -10.52 -3.83
N ALA A 138 17.48 -10.30 -4.09
CA ALA A 138 16.41 -10.90 -3.30
C ALA A 138 16.32 -12.43 -3.47
N LEU A 139 16.66 -12.92 -4.64
CA LEU A 139 16.64 -14.34 -4.99
C LEU A 139 17.95 -15.07 -4.75
N ALA A 140 19.03 -14.35 -4.40
CA ALA A 140 20.32 -14.94 -4.13
C ALA A 140 20.27 -15.87 -2.92
N GLU A 141 21.10 -16.93 -2.94
CA GLU A 141 21.25 -17.82 -1.79
C GLU A 141 21.77 -17.05 -0.57
N GLY A 142 21.08 -17.21 0.57
CA GLY A 142 21.42 -16.51 1.81
C GLY A 142 20.98 -15.04 1.84
N ALA A 143 20.15 -14.59 0.90
CA ALA A 143 19.59 -13.24 0.92
C ALA A 143 18.86 -12.94 2.24
N PRO A 144 18.98 -11.71 2.78
CA PRO A 144 18.22 -11.30 3.95
C PRO A 144 16.70 -11.43 3.71
N LEU A 145 16.00 -12.02 4.67
CA LEU A 145 14.56 -12.19 4.58
C LEU A 145 13.83 -10.89 4.96
N LEU A 146 12.95 -10.43 4.10
CA LEU A 146 12.01 -9.34 4.44
C LEU A 146 10.95 -9.82 5.42
N PHE A 147 10.45 -11.04 5.24
CA PHE A 147 9.53 -11.72 6.15
C PHE A 147 10.19 -13.01 6.64
N GLU A 148 10.29 -13.17 7.95
CA GLU A 148 10.95 -14.33 8.59
C GLU A 148 10.10 -15.61 8.44
N THR A 149 8.77 -15.44 8.37
CA THR A 149 7.83 -16.51 8.04
C THR A 149 7.32 -16.26 6.63
N PRO A 150 7.47 -17.21 5.71
CA PRO A 150 6.82 -17.12 4.42
C PRO A 150 5.32 -16.97 4.61
N VAL A 151 4.73 -15.96 4.02
CA VAL A 151 3.30 -15.75 4.10
C VAL A 151 2.64 -16.80 3.23
N ALA A 152 1.99 -17.77 3.85
CA ALA A 152 1.13 -18.72 3.15
C ALA A 152 -0.24 -18.07 2.96
N GLY A 153 -0.59 -17.79 1.72
CA GLY A 153 -1.94 -17.34 1.37
C GLY A 153 -2.70 -18.43 0.65
N GLU A 154 -4.01 -18.43 0.77
CA GLU A 154 -4.87 -19.26 -0.09
C GLU A 154 -4.68 -18.81 -1.55
N PRO A 155 -4.68 -19.76 -2.51
CA PRO A 155 -4.58 -19.44 -3.92
C PRO A 155 -5.69 -18.48 -4.35
N VAL A 156 -5.33 -17.33 -4.90
CA VAL A 156 -6.29 -16.37 -5.42
C VAL A 156 -6.50 -16.62 -6.91
N LYS A 157 -7.76 -16.83 -7.31
CA LYS A 157 -8.11 -16.87 -8.73
C LYS A 157 -8.24 -15.45 -9.26
N LEU A 158 -7.40 -15.11 -10.24
CA LEU A 158 -7.53 -13.89 -11.03
C LEU A 158 -7.92 -14.28 -12.46
N GLY A 159 -9.20 -14.18 -12.81
CA GLY A 159 -9.73 -14.63 -14.08
C GLY A 159 -9.58 -16.14 -14.27
N GLU A 160 -9.07 -16.58 -15.43
CA GLU A 160 -8.75 -18.00 -15.70
C GLU A 160 -7.36 -18.41 -15.15
N GLY A 161 -6.57 -17.46 -14.64
CA GLY A 161 -5.26 -17.70 -14.07
C GLY A 161 -5.31 -18.01 -12.58
N LEU A 162 -4.47 -18.95 -12.14
CA LEU A 162 -4.22 -19.22 -10.73
C LEU A 162 -2.95 -18.49 -10.30
N ILE A 163 -3.07 -17.58 -9.35
CA ILE A 163 -1.92 -17.17 -8.56
C ILE A 163 -1.77 -18.24 -7.49
N SER A 164 -0.91 -19.21 -7.71
CA SER A 164 -0.60 -20.20 -6.69
C SER A 164 0.73 -19.83 -6.06
N LEU A 165 0.73 -19.70 -4.74
CA LEU A 165 1.93 -19.83 -3.97
C LEU A 165 2.27 -21.33 -3.95
N LYS A 166 2.92 -21.82 -5.00
CA LYS A 166 3.68 -23.08 -4.89
C LYS A 166 4.67 -22.85 -3.75
N GLU A 167 5.19 -23.84 -3.16
CA GLU A 167 6.04 -23.82 -1.99
C GLU A 167 6.67 -22.48 -1.60
N PRO A 168 6.48 -21.99 -0.34
CA PRO A 168 6.99 -20.69 0.09
C PRO A 168 8.49 -20.60 -0.17
N ARG A 169 8.91 -19.64 -0.99
CA ARG A 169 10.32 -19.36 -1.24
C ARG A 169 10.72 -18.05 -0.56
N PRO A 170 11.95 -17.96 -0.03
CA PRO A 170 12.45 -16.73 0.56
C PRO A 170 12.28 -15.53 -0.40
N ASN A 171 11.73 -14.42 0.10
CA ASN A 171 11.51 -13.16 -0.63
C ASN A 171 10.64 -13.25 -1.90
N VAL A 172 9.95 -14.36 -2.14
CA VAL A 172 8.99 -14.53 -3.23
C VAL A 172 7.58 -14.41 -2.67
N LEU A 173 6.86 -13.38 -3.09
CA LEU A 173 5.49 -13.13 -2.66
C LEU A 173 4.48 -14.04 -3.37
N CYS A 174 4.59 -14.14 -4.68
CA CYS A 174 3.72 -14.96 -5.51
C CYS A 174 4.44 -15.40 -6.78
N GLU A 175 3.97 -16.48 -7.36
CA GLU A 175 4.40 -16.97 -8.66
C GLU A 175 3.16 -17.09 -9.54
N PHE A 176 3.23 -16.48 -10.72
CA PHE A 176 2.17 -16.56 -11.71
C PHE A 176 2.66 -17.34 -12.93
N GLY A 177 1.92 -18.36 -13.31
CA GLY A 177 2.21 -19.16 -14.49
C GLY A 177 1.01 -19.19 -15.43
N TYR A 178 1.24 -18.95 -16.70
CA TYR A 178 0.31 -19.19 -17.79
C TYR A 178 0.96 -20.10 -18.81
N THR A 179 0.31 -21.22 -19.14
CA THR A 179 0.81 -22.17 -20.11
C THR A 179 -0.24 -22.40 -21.18
N HIS A 180 0.13 -22.22 -22.43
CA HIS A 180 -0.66 -22.57 -23.59
C HIS A 180 0.15 -23.54 -24.45
N SER A 181 -0.34 -24.75 -24.67
CA SER A 181 0.36 -25.85 -25.34
C SER A 181 1.71 -26.23 -24.67
N ASP A 182 2.50 -27.04 -25.34
CA ASP A 182 3.86 -27.44 -24.91
C ASP A 182 4.88 -26.47 -25.52
N ALA A 183 5.18 -25.39 -24.82
CA ALA A 183 6.11 -24.35 -25.29
C ALA A 183 7.53 -24.89 -25.47
N ASP A 184 7.98 -25.78 -24.57
CA ASP A 184 9.34 -26.35 -24.65
C ASP A 184 9.50 -27.25 -25.91
N ALA A 185 8.51 -28.07 -26.22
CA ALA A 185 8.51 -28.87 -27.43
C ALA A 185 8.49 -28.03 -28.71
N VAL A 186 7.77 -26.92 -28.72
CA VAL A 186 7.72 -25.97 -29.83
C VAL A 186 9.08 -25.28 -30.01
N LEU A 187 9.67 -24.78 -28.93
CA LEU A 187 11.01 -24.15 -28.97
C LEU A 187 12.09 -25.12 -29.46
N ALA A 188 12.06 -26.38 -29.01
CA ALA A 188 13.01 -27.41 -29.42
C ALA A 188 12.93 -27.77 -30.91
N GLN A 189 11.78 -27.53 -31.57
CA GLN A 189 11.55 -27.79 -32.97
C GLN A 189 11.69 -26.56 -33.87
N SER A 190 11.97 -25.39 -33.28
CA SER A 190 12.09 -24.14 -34.01
C SER A 190 13.47 -24.02 -34.67
N ASP A 191 13.51 -23.55 -35.92
CA ASP A 191 14.77 -23.34 -36.66
C ASP A 191 15.63 -22.24 -35.99
N HIS A 192 14.99 -21.26 -35.37
CA HIS A 192 15.66 -20.16 -34.68
C HIS A 192 14.93 -19.84 -33.36
N VAL A 193 15.70 -19.68 -32.31
CA VAL A 193 15.21 -19.24 -30.97
C VAL A 193 15.91 -17.94 -30.60
N PHE A 194 15.13 -16.94 -30.19
CA PHE A 194 15.64 -15.67 -29.69
C PHE A 194 15.27 -15.55 -28.22
N GLU A 195 16.23 -15.14 -27.41
CA GLU A 195 16.05 -14.89 -25.99
C GLU A 195 16.50 -13.47 -25.67
N ASP A 196 15.61 -12.69 -25.08
CA ASP A 196 15.87 -11.31 -24.69
C ASP A 196 15.45 -11.05 -23.25
N ARG A 197 16.19 -10.19 -22.55
CA ARG A 197 15.88 -9.76 -21.20
C ARG A 197 15.44 -8.29 -21.20
N PHE A 198 14.21 -8.04 -20.74
CA PHE A 198 13.66 -6.70 -20.63
C PHE A 198 13.62 -6.27 -19.17
N HIS A 199 13.98 -5.02 -18.88
CA HIS A 199 13.92 -4.44 -17.55
C HIS A 199 13.01 -3.22 -17.56
N PHE A 200 12.00 -3.22 -16.66
CA PHE A 200 11.10 -2.11 -16.44
C PHE A 200 11.27 -1.61 -15.02
N SER A 201 11.46 -0.30 -14.87
CA SER A 201 11.47 0.32 -13.55
C SER A 201 10.06 0.33 -12.97
N ARG A 202 9.98 0.32 -11.62
CA ARG A 202 8.71 0.54 -10.95
C ARG A 202 8.15 1.91 -11.34
N ILE A 203 6.89 1.96 -11.71
CA ILE A 203 6.17 3.17 -12.09
C ILE A 203 5.15 3.51 -11.00
N ASN A 204 5.11 4.78 -10.61
CA ASN A 204 4.05 5.33 -9.77
C ASN A 204 3.05 6.08 -10.67
N HIS A 205 1.76 5.83 -10.49
CA HIS A 205 0.70 6.47 -11.29
C HIS A 205 0.59 7.97 -11.08
N PHE A 206 1.02 8.48 -9.93
CA PHE A 206 1.03 9.90 -9.60
C PHE A 206 -0.35 10.57 -9.79
N HIS A 207 -1.34 10.07 -9.09
CA HIS A 207 -2.72 10.57 -9.17
C HIS A 207 -2.81 12.05 -8.81
N LEU A 208 -3.69 12.79 -9.51
CA LEU A 208 -3.95 14.21 -9.21
C LEU A 208 -4.63 14.37 -7.85
N GLU A 209 -5.57 13.51 -7.52
CA GLU A 209 -6.20 13.51 -6.20
C GLU A 209 -5.27 12.86 -5.17
N PRO A 210 -4.85 13.59 -4.12
CA PRO A 210 -4.07 13.01 -3.03
C PRO A 210 -4.86 11.92 -2.30
N HIS A 211 -4.18 10.87 -1.86
CA HIS A 211 -4.81 9.84 -1.04
C HIS A 211 -5.17 10.40 0.34
N VAL A 212 -6.46 10.51 0.59
CA VAL A 212 -7.04 10.97 1.86
C VAL A 212 -8.13 9.99 2.28
N ASN A 213 -8.16 9.70 3.57
CA ASN A 213 -9.20 8.89 4.17
C ASN A 213 -9.73 9.62 5.40
N ILE A 214 -11.05 9.64 5.57
CA ILE A 214 -11.72 10.15 6.76
C ILE A 214 -12.57 9.04 7.32
N ALA A 215 -12.41 8.78 8.62
CA ALA A 215 -13.22 7.80 9.32
C ALA A 215 -13.97 8.47 10.46
N ARG A 216 -15.26 8.17 10.59
CA ARG A 216 -16.10 8.57 11.73
C ARG A 216 -16.70 7.33 12.37
N VAL A 217 -16.55 7.23 13.68
CA VAL A 217 -17.12 6.14 14.48
C VAL A 217 -18.25 6.72 15.34
N THR A 218 -19.46 6.15 15.18
CA THR A 218 -20.64 6.55 15.95
C THR A 218 -21.30 5.27 16.50
N GLY A 219 -21.04 4.94 17.76
CA GLY A 219 -21.44 3.65 18.32
C GLY A 219 -20.76 2.48 17.59
N GLU A 220 -21.55 1.62 16.97
CA GLU A 220 -21.05 0.48 16.16
C GLU A 220 -20.91 0.81 14.66
N LEU A 221 -21.37 2.00 14.25
CA LEU A 221 -21.29 2.42 12.87
C LEU A 221 -19.93 3.07 12.56
N ILE A 222 -19.28 2.59 11.51
CA ILE A 222 -18.07 3.20 10.94
C ILE A 222 -18.44 3.77 9.57
N GLU A 223 -18.28 5.08 9.40
CA GLU A 223 -18.43 5.76 8.13
C GLU A 223 -17.04 6.09 7.62
N LEU A 224 -16.79 5.75 6.35
CA LEU A 224 -15.51 5.96 5.70
C LEU A 224 -15.71 6.78 4.42
N TRP A 225 -14.97 7.88 4.28
CA TRP A 225 -14.76 8.60 3.02
C TRP A 225 -13.37 8.25 2.53
N SER A 226 -13.28 7.70 1.34
CA SER A 226 -12.02 7.21 0.77
C SER A 226 -11.96 7.51 -0.72
N CYS A 227 -10.80 7.90 -1.22
CA CYS A 227 -10.50 8.07 -2.63
C CYS A 227 -9.62 6.92 -3.17
N ASN A 228 -9.49 5.83 -2.43
CA ASN A 228 -8.66 4.69 -2.82
C ASN A 228 -9.45 3.71 -3.69
N GLN A 229 -8.75 2.99 -4.55
CA GLN A 229 -9.35 1.97 -5.42
C GLN A 229 -9.82 0.76 -4.61
N ASP A 230 -9.06 0.37 -3.60
CA ASP A 230 -9.35 -0.74 -2.69
C ASP A 230 -9.65 -0.16 -1.30
N ALA A 231 -10.83 -0.44 -0.78
CA ALA A 231 -11.32 0.05 0.52
C ALA A 231 -11.47 -1.10 1.52
#